data_7f00267ced183c49a00cac10a3fa8d9e
#
_entry.id   7f00267ced183c49a00cac10a3fa8d9e
#
_cell.length_a   1.000
_cell.length_b   1.000
_cell.length_c   1.000
_cell.angle_alpha   90.00
_cell.angle_beta   90.00
_cell.angle_gamma   90.00
#
_symmetry.space_group_name_H-M   'P 1'
#
loop_
_entity.id
_entity.type
_entity.pdbx_description
1 polymer ?
#
loop_
_entity_poly.entity_id
_entity_poly.type
_entity_poly.pdbx_seq_one_letter_code
_entity_poly.pdbx_strand_id
1 'polypeptide(L)'
;VSAPRVRPATAADAAAICEIYNQGIEDRLATLETERRTPEERRAWLAARGPRHPVIVAEVEGRVIAWGSLNAFNPREAYRHVADFSIYVERAHRGTGLGTLVLTRLIELAREHAYHKMVLSAFPFNRSGLALYERMGFRTVGIYREQGLLDGRWVDTIAMEKLL
;
A
#
# COMPACT_ATOMS: atom_id res chain seq x y z
N VAL A 1 -22.87 -10.41 -9.92
CA VAL A 1 -21.94 -9.67 -9.05
C VAL A 1 -21.07 -8.75 -9.92
N SER A 2 -21.07 -7.47 -9.58
CA SER A 2 -20.28 -6.48 -10.32
C SER A 2 -18.80 -6.68 -10.10
N ALA A 3 -17.99 -6.50 -11.16
CA ALA A 3 -16.53 -6.53 -11.03
C ALA A 3 -16.01 -5.29 -10.31
N PRO A 4 -14.93 -5.40 -9.52
CA PRO A 4 -14.29 -4.24 -8.91
C PRO A 4 -13.77 -3.27 -9.97
N ARG A 5 -13.91 -1.98 -9.69
CA ARG A 5 -13.40 -0.92 -10.55
C ARG A 5 -12.36 -0.09 -9.79
N VAL A 6 -11.20 0.15 -10.41
CA VAL A 6 -10.16 1.00 -9.86
C VAL A 6 -10.32 2.41 -10.40
N ARG A 7 -10.26 3.41 -9.53
CA ARG A 7 -10.31 4.83 -9.87
C ARG A 7 -9.46 5.67 -8.91
N PRO A 8 -9.14 6.92 -9.28
CA PRO A 8 -8.50 7.84 -8.34
C PRO A 8 -9.37 8.06 -7.09
N ALA A 9 -8.72 8.19 -5.94
CA ALA A 9 -9.40 8.55 -4.70
C ALA A 9 -9.81 10.01 -4.71
N THR A 10 -10.91 10.31 -4.02
CA THR A 10 -11.36 11.68 -3.76
C THR A 10 -11.48 11.91 -2.25
N ALA A 11 -11.70 13.14 -1.83
CA ALA A 11 -11.90 13.47 -0.43
C ALA A 11 -13.06 12.68 0.21
N ALA A 12 -14.07 12.34 -0.59
CA ALA A 12 -15.21 11.54 -0.14
C ALA A 12 -14.83 10.11 0.25
N ASP A 13 -13.67 9.61 -0.18
CA ASP A 13 -13.19 8.26 0.12
C ASP A 13 -12.39 8.18 1.42
N ALA A 14 -12.10 9.31 2.07
CA ALA A 14 -11.24 9.37 3.24
C ALA A 14 -11.71 8.47 4.38
N ALA A 15 -13.02 8.41 4.65
CA ALA A 15 -13.57 7.56 5.71
C ALA A 15 -13.36 6.07 5.41
N ALA A 16 -13.61 5.64 4.19
CA ALA A 16 -13.42 4.24 3.78
C ALA A 16 -11.94 3.85 3.80
N ILE A 17 -11.06 4.72 3.29
CA ILE A 17 -9.61 4.52 3.33
C ILE A 17 -9.14 4.37 4.78
N CYS A 18 -9.63 5.24 5.66
CA CYS A 18 -9.31 5.21 7.08
C CYS A 18 -9.72 3.89 7.74
N GLU A 19 -10.95 3.44 7.50
CA GLU A 19 -11.47 2.20 8.08
C GLU A 19 -10.65 0.99 7.63
N ILE A 20 -10.34 0.90 6.35
CA ILE A 20 -9.54 -0.20 5.80
C ILE A 20 -8.11 -0.18 6.36
N TYR A 21 -7.50 1.00 6.48
CA TYR A 21 -6.18 1.15 7.09
C TYR A 21 -6.19 0.71 8.55
N ASN A 22 -7.20 1.12 9.32
CA ASN A 22 -7.35 0.74 10.72
C ASN A 22 -7.51 -0.78 10.90
N GLN A 23 -8.20 -1.44 9.99
CA GLN A 23 -8.25 -2.92 9.97
C GLN A 23 -6.84 -3.52 9.82
N GLY A 24 -6.01 -2.93 8.96
CA GLY A 24 -4.62 -3.34 8.80
C GLY A 24 -3.80 -3.14 10.08
N ILE A 25 -4.01 -2.04 10.78
CA ILE A 25 -3.37 -1.78 12.07
C ILE A 25 -3.80 -2.83 13.10
N GLU A 26 -5.11 -3.05 13.24
CA GLU A 26 -5.67 -4.02 14.18
C GLU A 26 -5.16 -5.44 13.95
N ASP A 27 -5.05 -5.83 12.68
CA ASP A 27 -4.65 -7.17 12.29
C ASP A 27 -3.13 -7.39 12.27
N ARG A 28 -2.34 -6.34 12.50
CA ARG A 28 -0.87 -6.42 12.55
C ARG A 28 -0.21 -7.05 11.33
N LEU A 29 -0.76 -6.82 10.14
CA LEU A 29 -0.31 -7.52 8.93
C LEU A 29 0.67 -6.73 8.07
N ALA A 30 0.55 -5.41 8.00
CA ALA A 30 1.23 -4.64 6.95
C ALA A 30 1.89 -3.35 7.42
N THR A 31 1.75 -2.97 8.67
CA THR A 31 2.31 -1.72 9.20
C THR A 31 2.82 -1.88 10.63
N LEU A 32 3.88 -1.14 10.94
CA LEU A 32 4.38 -1.02 12.32
C LEU A 32 3.57 0.00 13.15
N GLU A 33 2.61 0.69 12.55
CA GLU A 33 1.72 1.57 13.30
C GLU A 33 0.78 0.76 14.18
N THR A 34 0.53 1.27 15.39
CA THR A 34 -0.32 0.62 16.39
C THR A 34 -1.53 1.45 16.77
N GLU A 35 -1.49 2.75 16.49
CA GLU A 35 -2.59 3.67 16.80
C GLU A 35 -3.50 3.85 15.59
N ARG A 36 -4.81 3.76 15.83
CA ARG A 36 -5.81 3.98 14.78
C ARG A 36 -5.76 5.43 14.30
N ARG A 37 -6.06 5.63 13.02
CA ARG A 37 -6.18 6.96 12.41
C ARG A 37 -7.63 7.42 12.42
N THR A 38 -7.84 8.73 12.27
CA THR A 38 -9.17 9.31 12.13
C THR A 38 -9.47 9.66 10.67
N PRO A 39 -10.76 9.74 10.28
CA PRO A 39 -11.13 10.17 8.93
C PRO A 39 -10.59 11.57 8.59
N GLU A 40 -10.52 12.48 9.56
CA GLU A 40 -9.98 13.83 9.40
C GLU A 40 -8.50 13.80 9.05
N GLU A 41 -7.72 12.96 9.75
CA GLU A 41 -6.30 12.77 9.43
C GLU A 41 -6.11 12.23 8.01
N ARG A 42 -6.95 11.29 7.58
CA ARG A 42 -6.88 10.73 6.24
C ARG A 42 -7.32 11.73 5.16
N ARG A 43 -8.28 12.57 5.46
CA ARG A 43 -8.68 13.65 4.54
C ARG A 43 -7.52 14.63 4.35
N ALA A 44 -6.87 15.04 5.43
CA ALA A 44 -5.69 15.91 5.38
C ALA A 44 -4.53 15.25 4.62
N TRP A 45 -4.31 13.97 4.86
CA TRP A 45 -3.29 13.18 4.17
C TRP A 45 -3.54 13.14 2.66
N LEU A 46 -4.78 12.92 2.22
CA LEU A 46 -5.15 12.97 0.80
C LEU A 46 -4.92 14.36 0.19
N ALA A 47 -5.35 15.40 0.88
CA ALA A 47 -5.25 16.77 0.41
C ALA A 47 -3.79 17.25 0.25
N ALA A 48 -2.89 16.75 1.08
CA ALA A 48 -1.48 17.15 1.07
C ALA A 48 -0.65 16.47 -0.03
N ARG A 49 -1.22 15.52 -0.76
CA ARG A 49 -0.46 14.72 -1.75
C ARG A 49 -0.33 15.43 -3.08
N GLY A 50 0.87 15.34 -3.66
CA GLY A 50 1.14 15.91 -4.97
C GLY A 50 0.81 14.92 -6.10
N PRO A 51 0.94 15.38 -7.37
CA PRO A 51 0.56 14.58 -8.54
C PRO A 51 1.37 13.30 -8.74
N ARG A 52 2.60 13.25 -8.23
CA ARG A 52 3.45 12.06 -8.31
C ARG A 52 3.15 11.02 -7.23
N HIS A 53 2.28 11.33 -6.29
CA HIS A 53 1.90 10.45 -5.19
C HIS A 53 0.38 10.18 -5.22
N PRO A 54 -0.12 9.55 -6.30
CA PRO A 54 -1.55 9.28 -6.43
C PRO A 54 -2.03 8.26 -5.40
N VAL A 55 -3.31 8.39 -5.06
CA VAL A 55 -4.04 7.40 -4.27
C VAL A 55 -5.17 6.87 -5.13
N ILE A 56 -5.35 5.57 -5.16
CA ILE A 56 -6.41 4.89 -5.90
C ILE A 56 -7.25 4.04 -4.97
N VAL A 57 -8.50 3.84 -5.34
CA VAL A 57 -9.42 2.95 -4.63
C VAL A 57 -9.97 1.91 -5.60
N ALA A 58 -10.30 0.74 -5.07
CA ALA A 58 -11.10 -0.25 -5.77
C ALA A 58 -12.49 -0.27 -5.15
N GLU A 59 -13.52 -0.14 -5.99
CA GLU A 59 -14.90 -0.11 -5.55
C GLU A 59 -15.74 -1.16 -6.24
N VAL A 60 -16.74 -1.66 -5.53
CA VAL A 60 -17.82 -2.53 -6.06
C VAL A 60 -19.12 -1.89 -5.65
N GLU A 61 -20.00 -1.63 -6.65
CA GLU A 61 -21.33 -1.06 -6.40
C GLU A 61 -21.29 0.21 -5.53
N GLY A 62 -20.31 1.08 -5.80
CA GLY A 62 -20.15 2.35 -5.08
C GLY A 62 -19.48 2.24 -3.70
N ARG A 63 -19.10 1.05 -3.28
CA ARG A 63 -18.44 0.83 -1.99
C ARG A 63 -16.95 0.56 -2.18
N VAL A 64 -16.11 1.34 -1.50
CA VAL A 64 -14.65 1.16 -1.51
C VAL A 64 -14.29 -0.05 -0.66
N ILE A 65 -13.56 -0.99 -1.26
CA ILE A 65 -13.14 -2.25 -0.61
C ILE A 65 -11.63 -2.47 -0.58
N ALA A 66 -10.87 -1.60 -1.24
CA ALA A 66 -9.41 -1.61 -1.19
C ALA A 66 -8.89 -0.24 -1.61
N TRP A 67 -7.65 0.05 -1.25
CA TRP A 67 -6.98 1.26 -1.71
C TRP A 67 -5.48 1.02 -1.83
N GLY A 68 -4.81 1.89 -2.57
CA GLY A 68 -3.37 1.89 -2.70
C GLY A 68 -2.84 3.28 -2.97
N SER A 69 -1.55 3.47 -2.74
CA SER A 69 -0.88 4.75 -2.97
C SER A 69 0.56 4.56 -3.43
N LEU A 70 1.04 5.49 -4.26
CA LEU A 70 2.46 5.66 -4.50
C LEU A 70 3.00 6.70 -3.53
N ASN A 71 4.13 6.43 -2.91
CA ASN A 71 4.72 7.28 -1.89
C ASN A 71 6.17 7.60 -2.23
N ALA A 72 6.67 8.73 -1.72
CA ALA A 72 8.09 9.02 -1.80
C ALA A 72 8.88 8.00 -0.96
N PHE A 73 9.90 7.41 -1.55
CA PHE A 73 10.81 6.53 -0.81
C PHE A 73 11.69 7.33 0.15
N ASN A 74 12.24 8.45 -0.36
CA ASN A 74 13.18 9.29 0.38
C ASN A 74 13.10 10.70 -0.20
N PRO A 75 13.16 11.77 0.63
CA PRO A 75 13.00 13.14 0.16
C PRO A 75 14.19 13.69 -0.65
N ARG A 76 15.35 13.01 -0.63
CA ARG A 76 16.52 13.46 -1.39
C ARG A 76 16.27 13.34 -2.89
N GLU A 77 16.71 14.34 -3.66
CA GLU A 77 16.52 14.40 -5.11
C GLU A 77 17.08 13.16 -5.83
N ALA A 78 18.19 12.60 -5.33
CA ALA A 78 18.80 11.40 -5.91
C ALA A 78 17.87 10.18 -5.87
N TYR A 79 16.86 10.16 -5.02
CA TYR A 79 15.87 9.07 -4.91
C TYR A 79 14.53 9.38 -5.56
N ARG A 80 14.41 10.49 -6.28
CA ARG A 80 13.15 10.91 -6.89
C ARG A 80 12.54 9.86 -7.83
N HIS A 81 13.37 9.03 -8.43
CA HIS A 81 12.96 7.96 -9.34
C HIS A 81 12.48 6.68 -8.63
N VAL A 82 12.52 6.64 -7.30
CA VAL A 82 12.13 5.47 -6.50
C VAL A 82 10.79 5.76 -5.82
N ALA A 83 9.81 4.89 -6.04
CA ALA A 83 8.54 4.94 -5.34
C ALA A 83 8.45 3.82 -4.31
N ASP A 84 8.02 4.16 -3.10
CA ASP A 84 7.43 3.24 -2.16
C ASP A 84 5.94 3.15 -2.46
N PHE A 85 5.23 2.16 -1.94
CA PHE A 85 3.79 2.06 -2.14
C PHE A 85 3.10 1.36 -0.98
N SER A 86 1.79 1.58 -0.88
CA SER A 86 0.93 0.95 0.11
C SER A 86 -0.26 0.32 -0.59
N ILE A 87 -0.69 -0.85 -0.10
CA ILE A 87 -1.91 -1.51 -0.53
C ILE A 87 -2.62 -2.05 0.71
N TYR A 88 -3.90 -1.76 0.83
CA TYR A 88 -4.74 -2.25 1.92
C TYR A 88 -6.07 -2.73 1.35
N VAL A 89 -6.48 -3.93 1.77
CA VAL A 89 -7.72 -4.55 1.36
C VAL A 89 -8.63 -4.70 2.58
N GLU A 90 -9.90 -4.36 2.43
CA GLU A 90 -10.90 -4.57 3.48
C GLU A 90 -10.85 -6.03 3.94
N ARG A 91 -10.89 -6.21 5.25
CA ARG A 91 -10.74 -7.54 5.89
C ARG A 91 -11.61 -8.62 5.25
N ALA A 92 -12.87 -8.29 5.00
CA ALA A 92 -13.84 -9.24 4.44
C ALA A 92 -13.54 -9.63 2.97
N HIS A 93 -12.69 -8.87 2.28
CA HIS A 93 -12.39 -9.07 0.86
C HIS A 93 -10.96 -9.52 0.60
N ARG A 94 -10.19 -9.84 1.63
CA ARG A 94 -8.82 -10.36 1.48
C ARG A 94 -8.85 -11.73 0.80
N GLY A 95 -7.83 -11.99 -0.01
CA GLY A 95 -7.73 -13.25 -0.75
C GLY A 95 -8.64 -13.36 -1.97
N THR A 96 -9.18 -12.25 -2.47
CA THR A 96 -10.10 -12.24 -3.62
C THR A 96 -9.50 -11.63 -4.89
N GLY A 97 -8.19 -11.37 -4.91
CA GLY A 97 -7.50 -10.82 -6.08
C GLY A 97 -7.44 -9.29 -6.13
N LEU A 98 -7.97 -8.60 -5.13
CA LEU A 98 -7.95 -7.13 -5.07
C LEU A 98 -6.53 -6.56 -4.96
N GLY A 99 -5.66 -7.22 -4.23
CA GLY A 99 -4.26 -6.80 -4.14
C GLY A 99 -3.58 -6.79 -5.51
N THR A 100 -3.83 -7.80 -6.33
CA THR A 100 -3.31 -7.87 -7.70
C THR A 100 -3.87 -6.75 -8.56
N LEU A 101 -5.17 -6.50 -8.46
CA LEU A 101 -5.83 -5.43 -9.22
C LEU A 101 -5.26 -4.05 -8.89
N VAL A 102 -5.13 -3.74 -7.61
CA VAL A 102 -4.60 -2.45 -7.14
C VAL A 102 -3.12 -2.31 -7.49
N LEU A 103 -2.31 -3.34 -7.26
CA LEU A 103 -0.87 -3.29 -7.55
C LEU A 103 -0.61 -3.14 -9.04
N THR A 104 -1.37 -3.82 -9.90
CA THR A 104 -1.26 -3.66 -11.34
C THR A 104 -1.44 -2.19 -11.74
N ARG A 105 -2.45 -1.53 -11.20
CA ARG A 105 -2.70 -0.11 -11.51
C ARG A 105 -1.62 0.80 -10.92
N LEU A 106 -1.11 0.51 -9.73
CA LEU A 106 0.01 1.27 -9.15
C LEU A 106 1.28 1.17 -10.00
N ILE A 107 1.58 -0.01 -10.54
CA ILE A 107 2.74 -0.18 -11.43
C ILE A 107 2.56 0.64 -12.71
N GLU A 108 1.37 0.63 -13.31
CA GLU A 108 1.06 1.46 -14.48
C GLU A 108 1.25 2.95 -14.16
N LEU A 109 0.69 3.42 -13.05
CA LEU A 109 0.83 4.80 -12.60
C LEU A 109 2.29 5.17 -12.33
N ALA A 110 3.07 4.27 -11.74
CA ALA A 110 4.49 4.52 -11.51
C ALA A 110 5.23 4.75 -12.84
N ARG A 111 4.92 3.95 -13.85
CA ARG A 111 5.48 4.15 -15.21
C ARG A 111 5.01 5.47 -15.83
N GLU A 112 3.74 5.80 -15.72
CA GLU A 112 3.17 7.06 -16.22
C GLU A 112 3.85 8.28 -15.59
N HIS A 113 4.21 8.19 -14.32
CA HIS A 113 4.90 9.25 -13.58
C HIS A 113 6.43 9.19 -13.69
N ALA A 114 6.95 8.37 -14.60
CA ALA A 114 8.38 8.24 -14.88
C ALA A 114 9.22 7.75 -13.69
N TYR A 115 8.64 6.95 -12.80
CA TYR A 115 9.42 6.23 -11.81
C TYR A 115 10.23 5.13 -12.48
N HIS A 116 11.47 4.95 -12.04
CA HIS A 116 12.37 3.91 -12.53
C HIS A 116 12.27 2.62 -11.74
N LYS A 117 11.82 2.72 -10.48
CA LYS A 117 11.88 1.63 -9.53
C LYS A 117 10.77 1.76 -8.47
N MET A 118 10.24 0.61 -8.04
CA MET A 118 9.35 0.51 -6.88
C MET A 118 9.99 -0.35 -5.81
N VAL A 119 9.80 0.03 -4.55
CA VAL A 119 10.30 -0.71 -3.38
C VAL A 119 9.18 -0.92 -2.37
N LEU A 120 9.36 -1.92 -1.52
CA LEU A 120 8.45 -2.18 -0.41
C LEU A 120 9.20 -2.80 0.76
N SER A 121 8.58 -2.72 1.94
CA SER A 121 8.95 -3.51 3.11
C SER A 121 7.74 -4.34 3.53
N ALA A 122 7.95 -5.61 3.84
CA ALA A 122 6.90 -6.51 4.25
C ALA A 122 7.33 -7.35 5.45
N PHE A 123 6.36 -7.82 6.23
CA PHE A 123 6.64 -8.75 7.33
C PHE A 123 6.78 -10.17 6.80
N PRO A 124 7.70 -10.99 7.37
CA PRO A 124 7.86 -12.39 6.97
C PRO A 124 6.58 -13.22 7.13
N PHE A 125 5.73 -12.87 8.09
CA PHE A 125 4.47 -13.58 8.34
C PHE A 125 3.33 -13.17 7.40
N ASN A 126 3.49 -12.11 6.62
CA ASN A 126 2.52 -11.71 5.59
C ASN A 126 2.74 -12.54 4.31
N ARG A 127 2.45 -13.82 4.38
CA ARG A 127 2.74 -14.76 3.29
C ARG A 127 1.97 -14.46 2.01
N SER A 128 0.70 -14.06 2.12
CA SER A 128 -0.12 -13.72 0.96
C SER A 128 0.40 -12.47 0.25
N GLY A 129 0.85 -11.47 1.00
CA GLY A 129 1.47 -10.27 0.45
C GLY A 129 2.78 -10.58 -0.27
N LEU A 130 3.66 -11.35 0.35
CA LEU A 130 4.93 -11.76 -0.26
C LEU A 130 4.71 -12.53 -1.55
N ALA A 131 3.76 -13.47 -1.58
CA ALA A 131 3.42 -14.22 -2.78
C ALA A 131 2.88 -13.31 -3.90
N LEU A 132 2.06 -12.32 -3.56
CA LEU A 132 1.57 -11.30 -4.50
C LEU A 132 2.75 -10.53 -5.12
N TYR A 133 3.67 -10.04 -4.30
CA TYR A 133 4.80 -9.23 -4.78
C TYR A 133 5.72 -10.04 -5.69
N GLU A 134 6.01 -11.30 -5.34
CA GLU A 134 6.78 -12.19 -6.18
C GLU A 134 6.11 -12.43 -7.55
N ARG A 135 4.81 -12.71 -7.55
CA ARG A 135 4.04 -12.87 -8.80
C ARG A 135 4.06 -11.62 -9.67
N MET A 136 4.12 -10.45 -9.06
CA MET A 136 4.14 -9.17 -9.77
C MET A 136 5.55 -8.74 -10.18
N GLY A 137 6.55 -9.59 -9.97
CA GLY A 137 7.91 -9.38 -10.45
C GLY A 137 8.83 -8.65 -9.47
N PHE A 138 8.45 -8.54 -8.20
CA PHE A 138 9.34 -8.03 -7.16
C PHE A 138 10.29 -9.12 -6.71
N ARG A 139 11.54 -8.75 -6.43
CA ARG A 139 12.56 -9.65 -5.89
C ARG A 139 12.94 -9.23 -4.46
N THR A 140 13.34 -10.17 -3.65
CA THR A 140 13.88 -9.90 -2.33
C THR A 140 15.26 -9.25 -2.44
N VAL A 141 15.44 -8.11 -1.81
CA VAL A 141 16.74 -7.44 -1.69
C VAL A 141 17.48 -7.97 -0.46
N GLY A 142 16.80 -8.10 0.66
CA GLY A 142 17.37 -8.57 1.91
C GLY A 142 16.37 -8.48 3.06
N ILE A 143 16.86 -8.83 4.25
CA ILE A 143 16.07 -8.84 5.46
C ILE A 143 16.74 -7.96 6.50
N TYR A 144 15.99 -6.99 7.05
CA TYR A 144 16.39 -6.26 8.25
C TYR A 144 15.95 -7.07 9.47
N ARG A 145 16.92 -7.54 10.24
CA ARG A 145 16.66 -8.32 11.46
C ARG A 145 16.26 -7.39 12.58
N GLU A 146 15.17 -7.76 13.30
CA GLU A 146 14.71 -7.01 14.47
C GLU A 146 14.52 -5.51 14.18
N GLN A 147 13.93 -5.20 13.04
CA GLN A 147 13.79 -3.84 12.52
C GLN A 147 12.76 -3.03 13.29
N GLY A 148 11.71 -3.64 13.76
CA GLY A 148 10.64 -2.97 14.48
C GLY A 148 10.27 -3.67 15.77
N LEU A 149 9.63 -2.93 16.66
CA LEU A 149 9.06 -3.45 17.90
C LEU A 149 7.53 -3.39 17.76
N LEU A 150 6.87 -4.54 17.77
CA LEU A 150 5.44 -4.66 17.60
C LEU A 150 4.86 -5.55 18.70
N ASP A 151 3.98 -4.97 19.53
CA ASP A 151 3.36 -5.67 20.67
C ASP A 151 4.40 -6.37 21.57
N GLY A 152 5.50 -5.68 21.86
CA GLY A 152 6.57 -6.17 22.73
C GLY A 152 7.50 -7.22 22.10
N ARG A 153 7.40 -7.45 20.79
CA ARG A 153 8.24 -8.41 20.06
C ARG A 153 9.02 -7.72 18.96
N TRP A 154 10.27 -8.12 18.79
CA TRP A 154 11.08 -7.69 17.66
C TRP A 154 10.58 -8.38 16.40
N VAL A 155 10.39 -7.60 15.32
CA VAL A 155 9.97 -8.12 14.02
C VAL A 155 10.96 -7.76 12.95
N ASP A 156 11.23 -8.73 12.07
CA ASP A 156 12.05 -8.52 10.89
C ASP A 156 11.20 -7.87 9.80
N THR A 157 11.86 -7.17 8.87
CA THR A 157 11.21 -6.70 7.64
C THR A 157 11.99 -7.17 6.43
N ILE A 158 11.26 -7.57 5.40
CA ILE A 158 11.82 -8.00 4.12
C ILE A 158 11.72 -6.83 3.16
N ALA A 159 12.85 -6.41 2.59
CA ALA A 159 12.88 -5.40 1.55
C ALA A 159 12.78 -6.09 0.18
N MET A 160 11.89 -5.60 -0.66
CA MET A 160 11.70 -6.08 -2.03
C MET A 160 11.73 -4.91 -3.00
N GLU A 161 12.08 -5.18 -4.26
CA GLU A 161 12.18 -4.16 -5.30
C GLU A 161 11.75 -4.70 -6.65
N LYS A 162 11.33 -3.77 -7.51
CA LYS A 162 11.05 -4.03 -8.93
C LYS A 162 11.56 -2.87 -9.77
N LEU A 163 12.39 -3.16 -10.76
CA LEU A 163 12.74 -2.19 -11.80
C LEU A 163 11.59 -2.10 -12.81
N LEU A 164 11.22 -0.91 -13.21
CA LEU A 164 10.08 -0.67 -14.09
C LEU A 164 10.47 -0.60 -15.56
#